data_b637bde63f93401fd15939364954c4d5
#
_entry.id   b637bde63f93401fd15939364954c4d5
#
_cell.length_a   1.000
_cell.length_b   1.000
_cell.length_c   1.000
_cell.angle_alpha   90.00
_cell.angle_beta   90.00
_cell.angle_gamma   90.00
#
_symmetry.space_group_name_H-M   'P 1'
#
loop_
_entity.id
_entity.type
_entity.pdbx_description
1 polymer ?
#
loop_
_entity_poly.entity_id
_entity_poly.type
_entity_poly.pdbx_seq_one_letter_code
_entity_poly.pdbx_strand_id
1 'polypeptide(L)'
;VSVTQQQVLDCLAKVMSPRGVPLTNANVLSAITVTDGKVFFSINVDAAEARAWESVRAQAENAVRAIPGVSVAMIALTAERKPGAAAPAPRPAGGVPPASAHRHPHPPGAQSPMARQAEIPGIAAVIAVASGKGGVGKSTTALNLALGLRDLGLHVGLLDADIYGPSVPRLTGIREKPQLNDDKKMVPLQRFGLSIMSIGFLVEEDTAMIWRGPMVMSAITQMLRDVAWGTLDVLVVDMPPGTGDAQLTLAQNVPLKGAVIISTPQDLSLIDARRGLAMFKKVNVPVLGIVENMSYFQCPHCGTRSDIFGHGGARHEAEKLGVPFLGEVPLHIAIRTASDSGNPVVESEPDGPHAAIYRAIGGKVREQLQGVIAAA
;
A
#
# COMPACT_ATOMS: atom_id res chain seq x y z
N VAL A 1 -24.51 -17.79 12.38
CA VAL A 1 -24.54 -17.35 13.81
C VAL A 1 -23.77 -16.03 13.84
N SER A 2 -24.46 -14.95 14.21
CA SER A 2 -23.82 -13.64 14.33
C SER A 2 -22.88 -13.63 15.55
N VAL A 3 -21.62 -13.32 15.32
CA VAL A 3 -20.61 -13.14 16.38
C VAL A 3 -20.93 -11.88 17.16
N THR A 4 -20.89 -11.96 18.49
CA THR A 4 -21.15 -10.81 19.37
C THR A 4 -19.85 -10.28 19.96
N GLN A 5 -19.83 -8.99 20.30
CA GLN A 5 -18.69 -8.36 20.99
C GLN A 5 -18.38 -9.08 22.32
N GLN A 6 -19.39 -9.58 23.03
CA GLN A 6 -19.22 -10.31 24.29
C GLN A 6 -18.46 -11.63 24.08
N GLN A 7 -18.76 -12.38 23.03
CA GLN A 7 -18.03 -13.62 22.70
C GLN A 7 -16.55 -13.35 22.41
N VAL A 8 -16.25 -12.21 21.76
CA VAL A 8 -14.85 -11.77 21.52
C VAL A 8 -14.16 -11.44 22.83
N LEU A 9 -14.82 -10.70 23.74
CA LEU A 9 -14.28 -10.37 25.07
C LEU A 9 -14.04 -11.64 25.90
N ASP A 10 -14.98 -12.60 25.93
CA ASP A 10 -14.85 -13.86 26.66
C ASP A 10 -13.67 -14.70 26.14
N CYS A 11 -13.43 -14.63 24.82
CA CYS A 11 -12.27 -15.27 24.20
C CYS A 11 -10.95 -14.57 24.60
N LEU A 12 -10.92 -13.25 24.56
CA LEU A 12 -9.74 -12.45 24.92
C LEU A 12 -9.40 -12.49 26.42
N ALA A 13 -10.36 -12.79 27.27
CA ALA A 13 -10.12 -13.02 28.71
C ALA A 13 -9.21 -14.23 28.98
N LYS A 14 -9.06 -15.14 28.03
CA LYS A 14 -8.17 -16.31 28.11
C LYS A 14 -6.75 -16.01 27.62
N VAL A 15 -6.55 -14.88 26.97
CA VAL A 15 -5.23 -14.45 26.47
C VAL A 15 -4.55 -13.61 27.53
N MET A 16 -3.33 -14.01 27.93
CA MET A 16 -2.58 -13.33 28.97
C MET A 16 -1.65 -12.26 28.40
N SER A 17 -1.62 -11.10 29.03
CA SER A 17 -0.62 -10.06 28.76
C SER A 17 0.78 -10.54 29.19
N PRO A 18 1.87 -9.88 28.74
CA PRO A 18 3.23 -10.19 29.21
C PRO A 18 3.41 -10.03 30.73
N ARG A 19 2.48 -9.34 31.38
CA ARG A 19 2.47 -9.12 32.84
C ARG A 19 1.61 -10.15 33.59
N GLY A 20 1.08 -11.19 32.91
CA GLY A 20 0.28 -12.24 33.53
C GLY A 20 -1.15 -11.82 33.89
N VAL A 21 -1.65 -10.72 33.35
CA VAL A 21 -3.03 -10.24 33.53
C VAL A 21 -3.84 -10.58 32.28
N PRO A 22 -5.10 -11.05 32.39
CA PRO A 22 -5.98 -11.25 31.25
C PRO A 22 -6.06 -9.99 30.37
N LEU A 23 -6.08 -10.16 29.05
CA LEU A 23 -6.02 -9.05 28.10
C LEU A 23 -7.18 -8.05 28.29
N THR A 24 -8.35 -8.54 28.67
CA THR A 24 -9.53 -7.71 28.98
C THR A 24 -9.34 -6.82 30.21
N ASN A 25 -8.47 -7.21 31.16
CA ASN A 25 -8.22 -6.48 32.40
C ASN A 25 -6.96 -5.63 32.34
N ALA A 26 -6.21 -5.70 31.25
CA ALA A 26 -4.95 -4.97 31.09
C ALA A 26 -5.13 -3.50 30.67
N ASN A 27 -6.36 -3.03 30.43
CA ASN A 27 -6.68 -1.66 29.95
C ASN A 27 -5.93 -1.25 28.67
N VAL A 28 -5.67 -2.19 27.79
CA VAL A 28 -4.91 -1.98 26.56
C VAL A 28 -5.78 -2.13 25.30
N LEU A 29 -7.02 -2.62 25.43
CA LEU A 29 -7.90 -2.83 24.30
C LEU A 29 -8.61 -1.54 23.87
N SER A 30 -8.63 -1.29 22.56
CA SER A 30 -9.53 -0.28 21.99
C SER A 30 -10.97 -0.78 21.96
N ALA A 31 -11.91 0.05 21.47
CA ALA A 31 -13.25 -0.41 21.14
C ALA A 31 -13.18 -1.59 20.15
N ILE A 32 -13.89 -2.68 20.47
CA ILE A 32 -13.97 -3.87 19.61
C ILE A 32 -15.15 -3.67 18.68
N THR A 33 -14.89 -3.67 17.37
CA THR A 33 -15.94 -3.61 16.35
C THR A 33 -16.16 -5.00 15.78
N VAL A 34 -17.40 -5.45 15.80
CA VAL A 34 -17.82 -6.74 15.21
C VAL A 34 -18.91 -6.46 14.19
N THR A 35 -18.65 -6.79 12.93
CA THR A 35 -19.58 -6.60 11.82
C THR A 35 -19.49 -7.78 10.87
N ASP A 36 -20.58 -8.48 10.63
CA ASP A 36 -20.67 -9.62 9.70
C ASP A 36 -19.58 -10.70 9.87
N GLY A 37 -19.28 -11.07 11.12
CA GLY A 37 -18.23 -12.04 11.41
C GLY A 37 -16.80 -11.49 11.26
N LYS A 38 -16.64 -10.19 11.09
CA LYS A 38 -15.35 -9.52 11.06
C LYS A 38 -15.12 -8.79 12.38
N VAL A 39 -13.92 -8.98 12.95
CA VAL A 39 -13.56 -8.43 14.26
C VAL A 39 -12.36 -7.53 14.10
N PHE A 40 -12.47 -6.27 14.56
CA PHE A 40 -11.43 -5.26 14.47
C PHE A 40 -11.23 -4.59 15.83
N PHE A 41 -9.99 -4.55 16.31
CA PHE A 41 -9.59 -3.74 17.47
C PHE A 41 -8.07 -3.56 17.53
N SER A 42 -7.59 -2.67 18.40
CA SER A 42 -6.17 -2.50 18.67
C SER A 42 -5.81 -2.79 20.13
N ILE A 43 -4.57 -3.23 20.33
CA ILE A 43 -3.93 -3.38 21.63
C ILE A 43 -2.97 -2.20 21.77
N ASN A 44 -3.27 -1.25 22.68
CA ASN A 44 -2.50 -0.03 22.90
C ASN A 44 -1.48 -0.27 24.00
N VAL A 45 -0.19 -0.16 23.69
CA VAL A 45 0.91 -0.47 24.61
C VAL A 45 1.96 0.63 24.61
N ASP A 46 2.83 0.64 25.62
CA ASP A 46 4.00 1.52 25.62
C ASP A 46 4.98 1.10 24.52
N ALA A 47 5.57 2.09 23.82
CA ALA A 47 6.53 1.85 22.74
C ALA A 47 7.74 1.00 23.20
N ALA A 48 8.15 1.11 24.45
CA ALA A 48 9.25 0.32 25.02
C ALA A 48 8.90 -1.16 25.17
N GLU A 49 7.61 -1.51 25.31
CA GLU A 49 7.13 -2.88 25.52
C GLU A 49 6.59 -3.54 24.25
N ALA A 50 6.45 -2.79 23.15
CA ALA A 50 5.79 -3.25 21.92
C ALA A 50 6.29 -4.62 21.42
N ARG A 51 7.60 -4.88 21.53
CA ARG A 51 8.20 -6.15 21.09
C ARG A 51 7.72 -7.37 21.91
N ALA A 52 7.47 -7.17 23.22
CA ALA A 52 6.96 -8.24 24.08
C ALA A 52 5.46 -8.53 23.83
N TRP A 53 4.74 -7.54 23.29
CA TRP A 53 3.32 -7.66 23.01
C TRP A 53 3.00 -8.26 21.64
N GLU A 54 3.98 -8.43 20.75
CA GLU A 54 3.74 -9.01 19.41
C GLU A 54 3.25 -10.46 19.50
N SER A 55 3.81 -11.26 20.40
CA SER A 55 3.34 -12.63 20.66
C SER A 55 1.92 -12.68 21.22
N VAL A 56 1.55 -11.70 22.06
CA VAL A 56 0.21 -11.58 22.62
C VAL A 56 -0.81 -11.17 21.55
N ARG A 57 -0.44 -10.26 20.65
CA ARG A 57 -1.24 -9.89 19.48
C ARG A 57 -1.56 -11.11 18.63
N ALA A 58 -0.54 -11.90 18.30
CA ALA A 58 -0.72 -13.11 17.48
C ALA A 58 -1.61 -14.15 18.19
N GLN A 59 -1.45 -14.32 19.50
CA GLN A 59 -2.31 -15.22 20.29
C GLN A 59 -3.77 -14.73 20.32
N ALA A 60 -3.99 -13.42 20.51
CA ALA A 60 -5.32 -12.82 20.49
C ALA A 60 -5.99 -12.98 19.12
N GLU A 61 -5.24 -12.78 18.03
CA GLU A 61 -5.72 -12.95 16.66
C GLU A 61 -6.15 -14.40 16.40
N ASN A 62 -5.30 -15.37 16.75
CA ASN A 62 -5.61 -16.79 16.60
C ASN A 62 -6.82 -17.21 17.44
N ALA A 63 -6.92 -16.71 18.67
CA ALA A 63 -8.05 -17.01 19.56
C ALA A 63 -9.36 -16.45 19.00
N VAL A 64 -9.37 -15.22 18.47
CA VAL A 64 -10.55 -14.60 17.87
C VAL A 64 -10.95 -15.30 16.56
N ARG A 65 -9.99 -15.67 15.72
CA ARG A 65 -10.24 -16.45 14.49
C ARG A 65 -10.86 -17.84 14.76
N ALA A 66 -10.60 -18.40 15.94
CA ALA A 66 -11.18 -19.69 16.34
C ALA A 66 -12.66 -19.62 16.75
N ILE A 67 -13.23 -18.42 16.92
CA ILE A 67 -14.64 -18.24 17.27
C ILE A 67 -15.50 -18.62 16.06
N PRO A 68 -16.47 -19.55 16.19
CA PRO A 68 -17.37 -19.91 15.10
C PRO A 68 -18.14 -18.71 14.58
N GLY A 69 -18.04 -18.45 13.28
CA GLY A 69 -18.68 -17.29 12.62
C GLY A 69 -17.76 -16.09 12.42
N VAL A 70 -16.52 -16.11 12.93
CA VAL A 70 -15.50 -15.11 12.59
C VAL A 70 -14.86 -15.48 11.24
N SER A 71 -15.04 -14.60 10.26
CA SER A 71 -14.42 -14.72 8.93
C SER A 71 -13.09 -13.97 8.83
N VAL A 72 -12.99 -12.84 9.54
CA VAL A 72 -11.77 -12.00 9.55
C VAL A 72 -11.55 -11.48 10.97
N ALA A 73 -10.31 -11.59 11.47
CA ALA A 73 -9.87 -10.94 12.70
C ALA A 73 -8.67 -10.07 12.38
N MET A 74 -8.79 -8.75 12.57
CA MET A 74 -7.71 -7.78 12.40
C MET A 74 -7.40 -7.13 13.74
N ILE A 75 -6.25 -7.48 14.33
CA ILE A 75 -5.81 -6.98 15.62
C ILE A 75 -4.49 -6.24 15.43
N ALA A 76 -4.53 -4.92 15.64
CA ALA A 76 -3.35 -4.07 15.53
C ALA A 76 -2.69 -3.85 16.90
N LEU A 77 -1.34 -3.83 16.92
CA LEU A 77 -0.58 -3.38 18.06
C LEU A 77 -0.24 -1.90 17.88
N THR A 78 -0.72 -1.05 18.80
CA THR A 78 -0.47 0.40 18.77
C THR A 78 0.47 0.78 19.90
N ALA A 79 1.65 1.33 19.55
CA ALA A 79 2.61 1.82 20.52
C ALA A 79 2.43 3.33 20.73
N GLU A 80 1.93 3.73 21.92
CA GLU A 80 1.77 5.13 22.28
C GLU A 80 2.96 5.58 23.18
N ARG A 81 3.57 6.72 22.84
CA ARG A 81 4.44 7.42 23.81
C ARG A 81 3.58 8.21 24.76
N LYS A 82 3.74 8.00 26.07
CA LYS A 82 3.06 8.84 27.06
C LYS A 82 3.42 10.31 26.82
N PRO A 83 2.45 11.24 26.77
CA PRO A 83 2.72 12.67 26.75
C PRO A 83 3.43 13.04 28.07
N GLY A 84 4.70 13.42 27.99
CA GLY A 84 5.47 13.86 29.17
C GLY A 84 6.93 13.40 29.26
N ALA A 85 7.41 12.52 28.40
CA ALA A 85 8.84 12.24 28.28
C ALA A 85 9.49 13.32 27.41
N ALA A 86 10.02 14.34 28.04
CA ALA A 86 10.80 15.41 27.41
C ALA A 86 11.95 14.81 26.60
N ALA A 87 12.09 15.25 25.34
CA ALA A 87 13.32 15.04 24.59
C ALA A 87 14.51 15.56 25.37
N PRO A 88 15.67 14.86 25.41
CA PRO A 88 16.85 15.41 26.04
C PRO A 88 17.21 16.71 25.34
N ALA A 89 17.20 17.81 26.09
CA ALA A 89 17.59 19.13 25.64
C ALA A 89 19.04 19.10 25.13
N PRO A 90 19.39 19.87 24.09
CA PRO A 90 20.77 20.02 23.66
C PRO A 90 21.57 20.71 24.80
N ARG A 91 22.65 20.07 25.22
CA ARG A 91 23.56 20.65 26.21
C ARG A 91 24.24 21.90 25.63
N PRO A 92 24.31 22.99 26.37
CA PRO A 92 25.07 24.16 25.96
C PRO A 92 26.56 23.85 25.89
N ALA A 93 27.20 24.33 24.84
CA ALA A 93 28.66 24.28 24.69
C ALA A 93 29.34 25.20 25.71
N GLY A 94 30.24 24.65 26.51
CA GLY A 94 31.07 25.40 27.43
C GLY A 94 32.21 24.58 28.00
N GLY A 95 33.45 24.93 27.66
CA GLY A 95 34.63 24.66 28.47
C GLY A 95 35.47 23.43 28.10
N VAL A 96 36.55 23.65 27.36
CA VAL A 96 37.66 22.72 27.16
C VAL A 96 38.59 22.75 28.38
N PRO A 97 39.04 21.61 28.90
CA PRO A 97 40.42 21.42 29.36
C PRO A 97 41.07 20.18 28.72
N PRO A 98 42.43 20.08 28.77
CA PRO A 98 43.20 19.38 27.76
C PRO A 98 43.45 17.89 28.02
N ALA A 99 43.66 17.22 26.91
CA ALA A 99 44.33 15.97 26.60
C ALA A 99 44.83 15.04 27.73
N SER A 100 44.30 13.81 27.71
CA SER A 100 45.11 12.61 27.86
C SER A 100 44.56 11.49 26.94
N ALA A 101 45.46 10.98 26.16
CA ALA A 101 45.19 10.04 25.07
C ALA A 101 44.97 8.61 25.61
N HIS A 102 43.78 8.05 25.35
CA HIS A 102 43.67 6.61 25.11
C HIS A 102 42.72 6.43 23.93
N ARG A 103 43.31 6.21 22.75
CA ARG A 103 42.61 5.80 21.54
C ARG A 103 42.19 4.34 21.71
N HIS A 104 40.90 4.11 21.96
CA HIS A 104 40.27 2.84 21.53
C HIS A 104 39.72 3.05 20.14
N PRO A 105 40.07 2.20 19.17
CA PRO A 105 39.46 2.26 17.84
C PRO A 105 38.00 1.81 17.98
N HIS A 106 37.06 2.75 17.81
CA HIS A 106 35.68 2.39 17.50
C HIS A 106 35.69 1.81 16.10
N PRO A 107 35.14 0.60 15.89
CA PRO A 107 34.89 0.13 14.54
C PRO A 107 33.90 1.11 13.88
N PRO A 108 34.07 1.44 12.60
CA PRO A 108 33.12 2.26 11.87
C PRO A 108 31.75 1.62 12.00
N GLY A 109 30.75 2.43 12.43
CA GLY A 109 29.40 1.98 12.70
C GLY A 109 28.89 1.12 11.54
N ALA A 110 28.76 -0.18 11.78
CA ALA A 110 28.01 -1.05 10.95
C ALA A 110 26.57 -0.52 10.98
N GLN A 111 26.17 0.17 9.91
CA GLN A 111 24.78 0.36 9.60
C GLN A 111 24.20 -1.04 9.56
N SER A 112 23.36 -1.37 10.53
CA SER A 112 22.65 -2.65 10.54
C SER A 112 22.01 -2.78 9.17
N PRO A 113 22.28 -3.86 8.41
CA PRO A 113 21.59 -4.07 7.14
C PRO A 113 20.12 -4.05 7.47
N MET A 114 19.35 -3.12 6.87
CA MET A 114 17.89 -3.16 6.95
C MET A 114 17.51 -4.59 6.59
N ALA A 115 16.89 -5.30 7.53
CA ALA A 115 16.52 -6.69 7.34
C ALA A 115 15.77 -6.76 5.99
N ARG A 116 16.32 -7.51 5.03
CA ARG A 116 15.67 -7.72 3.73
C ARG A 116 14.26 -8.17 4.03
N GLN A 117 13.30 -7.41 3.57
CA GLN A 117 11.89 -7.75 3.74
C GLN A 117 11.66 -9.14 3.14
N ALA A 118 11.03 -10.04 3.90
CA ALA A 118 10.78 -11.39 3.42
C ALA A 118 9.88 -11.31 2.17
N GLU A 119 10.32 -11.95 1.11
CA GLU A 119 9.56 -12.09 -0.14
C GLU A 119 8.18 -12.70 0.13
N ILE A 120 7.23 -12.41 -0.73
CA ILE A 120 5.88 -12.98 -0.62
C ILE A 120 5.86 -14.26 -1.45
N PRO A 121 5.61 -15.44 -0.84
CA PRO A 121 5.62 -16.70 -1.56
C PRO A 121 4.67 -16.68 -2.77
N GLY A 122 5.18 -17.13 -3.91
CA GLY A 122 4.43 -17.20 -5.17
C GLY A 122 4.39 -15.91 -5.98
N ILE A 123 4.93 -14.79 -5.50
CA ILE A 123 4.96 -13.51 -6.22
C ILE A 123 6.39 -13.18 -6.62
N ALA A 124 6.67 -13.11 -7.93
CA ALA A 124 8.00 -12.82 -8.42
C ALA A 124 8.42 -11.35 -8.22
N ALA A 125 7.49 -10.42 -8.42
CA ALA A 125 7.74 -8.99 -8.22
C ALA A 125 6.53 -8.26 -7.65
N VAL A 126 6.76 -7.35 -6.70
CA VAL A 126 5.76 -6.42 -6.18
C VAL A 126 6.14 -5.02 -6.63
N ILE A 127 5.23 -4.31 -7.30
CA ILE A 127 5.45 -2.92 -7.73
C ILE A 127 4.41 -2.00 -7.11
N ALA A 128 4.85 -0.81 -6.69
CA ALA A 128 3.96 0.22 -6.19
C ALA A 128 3.50 1.15 -7.31
N VAL A 129 2.22 1.53 -7.31
CA VAL A 129 1.71 2.69 -8.06
C VAL A 129 1.37 3.76 -7.05
N ALA A 130 2.09 4.88 -7.11
CA ALA A 130 2.06 5.93 -6.12
C ALA A 130 1.81 7.30 -6.74
N SER A 131 1.28 8.23 -5.94
CA SER A 131 1.13 9.63 -6.33
C SER A 131 1.38 10.55 -5.13
N GLY A 132 1.92 11.71 -5.38
CA GLY A 132 2.18 12.70 -4.33
C GLY A 132 0.92 13.38 -3.78
N LYS A 133 -0.20 13.32 -4.49
CA LYS A 133 -1.51 13.86 -4.05
C LYS A 133 -2.67 13.01 -4.54
N GLY A 134 -3.86 13.21 -3.95
CA GLY A 134 -5.10 12.61 -4.42
C GLY A 134 -5.62 13.24 -5.72
N GLY A 135 -6.50 12.53 -6.43
CA GLY A 135 -7.20 13.06 -7.60
C GLY A 135 -6.41 13.06 -8.91
N VAL A 136 -5.17 12.52 -8.95
CA VAL A 136 -4.36 12.44 -10.18
C VAL A 136 -4.67 11.20 -11.05
N GLY A 137 -5.67 10.40 -10.67
CA GLY A 137 -6.04 9.17 -11.40
C GLY A 137 -5.13 7.97 -11.13
N LYS A 138 -4.51 7.91 -9.94
CA LYS A 138 -3.61 6.84 -9.51
C LYS A 138 -4.25 5.45 -9.64
N SER A 139 -5.40 5.22 -9.02
CA SER A 139 -6.07 3.91 -8.97
C SER A 139 -6.58 3.48 -10.36
N THR A 140 -7.12 4.41 -11.16
CA THR A 140 -7.47 4.15 -12.56
C THR A 140 -6.24 3.72 -13.37
N THR A 141 -5.12 4.40 -13.17
CA THR A 141 -3.86 4.05 -13.84
C THR A 141 -3.31 2.72 -13.33
N ALA A 142 -3.39 2.44 -12.02
CA ALA A 142 -2.93 1.17 -11.43
C ALA A 142 -3.68 -0.03 -12.03
N LEU A 143 -5.02 0.04 -12.10
CA LEU A 143 -5.83 -1.01 -12.70
C LEU A 143 -5.52 -1.19 -14.19
N ASN A 144 -5.51 -0.12 -14.98
CA ASN A 144 -5.25 -0.22 -16.41
C ASN A 144 -3.80 -0.62 -16.72
N LEU A 145 -2.82 -0.26 -15.88
CA LEU A 145 -1.45 -0.77 -15.95
C LEU A 145 -1.41 -2.28 -15.68
N ALA A 146 -2.11 -2.76 -14.65
CA ALA A 146 -2.21 -4.19 -14.35
C ALA A 146 -2.80 -4.96 -15.54
N LEU A 147 -3.84 -4.42 -16.18
CA LEU A 147 -4.43 -4.98 -17.39
C LEU A 147 -3.45 -4.93 -18.59
N GLY A 148 -2.73 -3.82 -18.76
CA GLY A 148 -1.70 -3.70 -19.80
C GLY A 148 -0.56 -4.71 -19.62
N LEU A 149 -0.15 -5.02 -18.37
CA LEU A 149 0.83 -6.07 -18.06
C LEU A 149 0.26 -7.47 -18.34
N ARG A 150 -1.01 -7.73 -18.00
CA ARG A 150 -1.72 -8.97 -18.33
C ARG A 150 -1.74 -9.19 -19.86
N ASP A 151 -2.05 -8.17 -20.63
CA ASP A 151 -2.09 -8.23 -22.11
C ASP A 151 -0.72 -8.55 -22.73
N LEU A 152 0.37 -8.34 -21.98
CA LEU A 152 1.72 -8.75 -22.35
C LEU A 152 2.05 -10.21 -21.95
N GLY A 153 1.06 -10.97 -21.48
CA GLY A 153 1.17 -12.38 -21.13
C GLY A 153 1.62 -12.66 -19.70
N LEU A 154 1.61 -11.67 -18.80
CA LEU A 154 1.99 -11.85 -17.40
C LEU A 154 0.78 -12.27 -16.54
N HIS A 155 1.03 -13.08 -15.51
CA HIS A 155 0.08 -13.34 -14.43
C HIS A 155 0.14 -12.19 -13.43
N VAL A 156 -0.92 -11.39 -13.36
CA VAL A 156 -0.91 -10.13 -12.61
C VAL A 156 -1.94 -10.13 -11.50
N GLY A 157 -1.51 -9.67 -10.32
CA GLY A 157 -2.40 -9.33 -9.20
C GLY A 157 -2.52 -7.82 -9.03
N LEU A 158 -3.63 -7.38 -8.46
CA LEU A 158 -3.87 -5.99 -8.05
C LEU A 158 -4.28 -5.95 -6.59
N LEU A 159 -3.52 -5.23 -5.76
CA LEU A 159 -3.83 -4.96 -4.36
C LEU A 159 -4.15 -3.46 -4.20
N ASP A 160 -5.38 -3.16 -3.76
CA ASP A 160 -5.76 -1.83 -3.32
C ASP A 160 -5.35 -1.64 -1.85
N ALA A 161 -4.32 -0.84 -1.65
CA ALA A 161 -3.79 -0.51 -0.32
C ALA A 161 -4.24 0.89 0.16
N ASP A 162 -5.14 1.56 -0.57
CA ASP A 162 -5.75 2.83 -0.14
C ASP A 162 -6.92 2.57 0.82
N ILE A 163 -6.59 2.34 2.08
CA ILE A 163 -7.56 1.96 3.11
C ILE A 163 -8.59 3.08 3.40
N TYR A 164 -8.20 4.32 3.20
CA TYR A 164 -9.07 5.47 3.49
C TYR A 164 -10.09 5.75 2.39
N GLY A 165 -9.82 5.33 1.16
CA GLY A 165 -10.69 5.53 0.02
C GLY A 165 -10.51 4.45 -1.05
N PRO A 166 -10.84 3.17 -0.73
CA PRO A 166 -10.63 2.08 -1.66
C PRO A 166 -11.44 2.30 -2.94
N SER A 167 -10.76 2.33 -4.06
CA SER A 167 -11.36 2.64 -5.36
C SER A 167 -11.56 1.40 -6.25
N VAL A 168 -10.79 0.34 -6.00
CA VAL A 168 -10.76 -0.85 -6.86
C VAL A 168 -12.11 -1.56 -6.95
N PRO A 169 -12.93 -1.70 -5.88
CA PRO A 169 -14.26 -2.29 -5.99
C PRO A 169 -15.12 -1.60 -7.04
N ARG A 170 -15.14 -0.27 -7.02
CA ARG A 170 -15.89 0.54 -7.98
C ARG A 170 -15.32 0.44 -9.40
N LEU A 171 -14.00 0.54 -9.53
CA LEU A 171 -13.30 0.50 -10.82
C LEU A 171 -13.42 -0.86 -11.53
N THR A 172 -13.67 -1.93 -10.79
CA THR A 172 -13.80 -3.30 -11.32
C THR A 172 -15.24 -3.80 -11.38
N GLY A 173 -16.17 -3.07 -10.74
CA GLY A 173 -17.55 -3.49 -10.60
C GLY A 173 -17.76 -4.71 -9.71
N ILE A 174 -16.74 -5.12 -8.93
CA ILE A 174 -16.81 -6.24 -8.01
C ILE A 174 -17.56 -5.83 -6.76
N ARG A 175 -18.57 -6.62 -6.36
CA ARG A 175 -19.34 -6.43 -5.13
C ARG A 175 -19.29 -7.63 -4.20
N GLU A 176 -18.68 -8.71 -4.65
CA GLU A 176 -18.52 -9.95 -3.90
C GLU A 176 -17.50 -9.78 -2.78
N LYS A 177 -17.69 -10.56 -1.71
CA LYS A 177 -16.75 -10.63 -0.60
C LYS A 177 -15.79 -11.82 -0.82
N PRO A 178 -14.48 -11.68 -0.53
CA PRO A 178 -13.52 -12.79 -0.61
C PRO A 178 -13.93 -13.93 0.32
N GLN A 179 -13.77 -15.16 -0.15
CA GLN A 179 -13.97 -16.37 0.66
C GLN A 179 -12.65 -16.82 1.26
N LEU A 180 -12.71 -17.64 2.31
CA LEU A 180 -11.54 -18.32 2.86
C LEU A 180 -11.41 -19.71 2.22
N ASN A 181 -10.18 -20.12 1.92
CA ASN A 181 -9.87 -21.49 1.53
C ASN A 181 -9.68 -22.40 2.77
N ASP A 182 -9.38 -23.68 2.54
CA ASP A 182 -9.15 -24.66 3.61
C ASP A 182 -7.98 -24.29 4.54
N ASP A 183 -6.99 -23.56 4.03
CA ASP A 183 -5.84 -23.02 4.78
C ASP A 183 -6.17 -21.73 5.54
N LYS A 184 -7.45 -21.31 5.58
CA LYS A 184 -7.93 -20.06 6.18
C LYS A 184 -7.31 -18.80 5.57
N LYS A 185 -6.82 -18.86 4.33
CA LYS A 185 -6.37 -17.69 3.57
C LYS A 185 -7.52 -17.12 2.75
N MET A 186 -7.55 -15.80 2.60
CA MET A 186 -8.49 -15.13 1.71
C MET A 186 -8.19 -15.47 0.25
N VAL A 187 -9.22 -15.85 -0.50
CA VAL A 187 -9.09 -16.10 -1.94
C VAL A 187 -9.27 -14.78 -2.68
N PRO A 188 -8.31 -14.32 -3.49
CA PRO A 188 -8.46 -13.09 -4.26
C PRO A 188 -9.56 -13.24 -5.29
N LEU A 189 -10.32 -12.17 -5.50
CA LEU A 189 -11.40 -12.14 -6.48
C LEU A 189 -10.82 -12.09 -7.89
N GLN A 190 -11.41 -12.86 -8.80
CA GLN A 190 -10.93 -12.96 -10.18
C GLN A 190 -11.80 -12.08 -11.07
N ARG A 191 -11.19 -11.09 -11.71
CA ARG A 191 -11.88 -10.23 -12.68
C ARG A 191 -10.90 -9.79 -13.77
N PHE A 192 -11.35 -9.77 -15.00
CA PHE A 192 -10.55 -9.36 -16.16
C PHE A 192 -9.19 -10.09 -16.27
N GLY A 193 -9.10 -11.35 -15.85
CA GLY A 193 -7.84 -12.10 -15.83
C GLY A 193 -6.83 -11.62 -14.79
N LEU A 194 -7.25 -10.82 -13.81
CA LEU A 194 -6.44 -10.37 -12.67
C LEU A 194 -6.90 -11.04 -11.38
N SER A 195 -5.95 -11.30 -10.47
CA SER A 195 -6.23 -11.63 -9.07
C SER A 195 -6.32 -10.34 -8.27
N ILE A 196 -7.48 -10.02 -7.69
CA ILE A 196 -7.74 -8.69 -7.11
C ILE A 196 -8.08 -8.81 -5.63
N MET A 197 -7.46 -7.96 -4.79
CA MET A 197 -7.81 -7.79 -3.40
C MET A 197 -7.87 -6.31 -3.06
N SER A 198 -8.86 -5.94 -2.25
CA SER A 198 -9.05 -4.59 -1.72
C SER A 198 -9.64 -4.67 -0.33
N ILE A 199 -9.26 -3.73 0.53
CA ILE A 199 -9.92 -3.55 1.83
C ILE A 199 -11.42 -3.23 1.65
N GLY A 200 -11.79 -2.58 0.53
CA GLY A 200 -13.17 -2.27 0.20
C GLY A 200 -14.07 -3.49 -0.04
N PHE A 201 -13.50 -4.69 -0.24
CA PHE A 201 -14.27 -5.95 -0.25
C PHE A 201 -14.55 -6.48 1.16
N LEU A 202 -13.77 -6.00 2.15
CA LEU A 202 -13.84 -6.47 3.53
C LEU A 202 -14.65 -5.54 4.44
N VAL A 203 -14.75 -4.26 4.09
CA VAL A 203 -15.43 -3.22 4.89
C VAL A 203 -16.53 -2.60 4.04
N GLU A 204 -17.70 -2.37 4.63
CA GLU A 204 -18.80 -1.68 3.96
C GLU A 204 -18.52 -0.19 3.84
N GLU A 205 -18.85 0.42 2.69
CA GLU A 205 -18.61 1.86 2.41
C GLU A 205 -19.20 2.79 3.48
N ASP A 206 -20.36 2.41 4.04
CA ASP A 206 -21.08 3.22 5.03
C ASP A 206 -20.58 3.02 6.47
N THR A 207 -19.62 2.12 6.69
CA THR A 207 -19.10 1.86 8.03
C THR A 207 -18.01 2.86 8.36
N ALA A 208 -18.31 3.80 9.28
CA ALA A 208 -17.33 4.74 9.81
C ALA A 208 -16.27 4.03 10.66
N MET A 209 -15.27 3.43 10.03
CA MET A 209 -14.11 2.86 10.71
C MET A 209 -13.04 3.92 10.95
N ILE A 210 -12.64 4.06 12.21
CA ILE A 210 -11.51 4.95 12.57
C ILE A 210 -10.22 4.15 12.39
N TRP A 211 -9.60 4.27 11.22
CA TRP A 211 -8.32 3.67 10.91
C TRP A 211 -7.18 4.42 11.60
N ARG A 212 -6.40 3.72 12.42
CA ARG A 212 -5.14 4.24 12.98
C ARG A 212 -3.96 3.62 12.24
N GLY A 213 -2.83 4.33 12.14
CA GLY A 213 -1.67 3.89 11.36
C GLY A 213 -1.26 2.43 11.54
N PRO A 214 -1.12 1.89 12.78
CA PRO A 214 -0.79 0.49 12.99
C PRO A 214 -1.86 -0.49 12.50
N MET A 215 -3.15 -0.13 12.55
CA MET A 215 -4.24 -0.95 12.00
C MET A 215 -4.16 -1.03 10.47
N VAL A 216 -3.88 0.11 9.84
CA VAL A 216 -3.65 0.19 8.38
C VAL A 216 -2.55 -0.76 7.96
N MET A 217 -1.41 -0.72 8.65
CA MET A 217 -0.26 -1.58 8.33
C MET A 217 -0.53 -3.06 8.58
N SER A 218 -1.26 -3.39 9.65
CA SER A 218 -1.69 -4.76 9.91
C SER A 218 -2.60 -5.28 8.80
N ALA A 219 -3.60 -4.50 8.38
CA ALA A 219 -4.51 -4.87 7.30
C ALA A 219 -3.78 -5.09 5.97
N ILE A 220 -2.87 -4.18 5.59
CA ILE A 220 -2.08 -4.33 4.37
C ILE A 220 -1.17 -5.57 4.44
N THR A 221 -0.53 -5.80 5.57
CA THR A 221 0.34 -6.98 5.76
C THR A 221 -0.47 -8.27 5.63
N GLN A 222 -1.68 -8.32 6.19
CA GLN A 222 -2.59 -9.46 6.04
C GLN A 222 -3.03 -9.64 4.58
N MET A 223 -3.41 -8.57 3.89
CA MET A 223 -3.78 -8.64 2.47
C MET A 223 -2.61 -9.09 1.57
N LEU A 224 -1.37 -8.84 1.96
CA LEU A 224 -0.20 -9.31 1.25
C LEU A 224 0.14 -10.78 1.54
N ARG A 225 0.03 -11.22 2.80
CA ARG A 225 0.57 -12.51 3.27
C ARG A 225 -0.50 -13.57 3.50
N ASP A 226 -1.70 -13.17 3.90
CA ASP A 226 -2.82 -14.07 4.24
C ASP A 226 -3.83 -14.19 3.08
N VAL A 227 -3.47 -13.72 1.89
CA VAL A 227 -4.20 -13.95 0.64
C VAL A 227 -3.53 -15.08 -0.14
N ALA A 228 -4.35 -15.97 -0.68
CA ALA A 228 -3.92 -17.08 -1.54
C ALA A 228 -3.70 -16.58 -2.98
N TRP A 229 -2.68 -15.73 -3.18
CA TRP A 229 -2.39 -15.10 -4.49
C TRP A 229 -2.08 -16.10 -5.61
N GLY A 230 -1.60 -17.31 -5.26
CA GLY A 230 -1.09 -18.27 -6.22
C GLY A 230 0.27 -17.82 -6.79
N THR A 231 0.52 -18.19 -8.06
CA THR A 231 1.75 -17.78 -8.76
C THR A 231 1.48 -16.54 -9.59
N LEU A 232 2.15 -15.43 -9.25
CA LEU A 232 2.07 -14.17 -9.96
C LEU A 232 3.45 -13.71 -10.44
N ASP A 233 3.53 -13.22 -11.68
CA ASP A 233 4.73 -12.55 -12.18
C ASP A 233 4.86 -11.15 -11.56
N VAL A 234 3.72 -10.44 -11.43
CA VAL A 234 3.69 -9.08 -10.86
C VAL A 234 2.46 -8.89 -9.98
N LEU A 235 2.67 -8.36 -8.78
CA LEU A 235 1.60 -7.79 -7.94
C LEU A 235 1.71 -6.26 -7.99
N VAL A 236 0.70 -5.62 -8.55
CA VAL A 236 0.56 -4.15 -8.58
C VAL A 236 -0.13 -3.71 -7.30
N VAL A 237 0.52 -2.83 -6.54
CA VAL A 237 -0.01 -2.27 -5.29
C VAL A 237 -0.44 -0.82 -5.54
N ASP A 238 -1.72 -0.55 -5.50
CA ASP A 238 -2.29 0.80 -5.53
C ASP A 238 -2.12 1.44 -4.15
N MET A 239 -1.16 2.35 -4.02
CA MET A 239 -0.74 2.96 -2.76
C MET A 239 -1.74 4.02 -2.28
N PRO A 240 -1.84 4.31 -0.97
CA PRO A 240 -2.56 5.50 -0.52
C PRO A 240 -1.95 6.77 -1.14
N PRO A 241 -2.74 7.84 -1.36
CA PRO A 241 -2.24 9.08 -1.93
C PRO A 241 -1.35 9.86 -0.95
N GLY A 242 -0.49 10.71 -1.47
CA GLY A 242 0.38 11.59 -0.69
C GLY A 242 1.80 11.07 -0.53
N THR A 243 2.57 11.71 0.34
CA THR A 243 3.98 11.36 0.67
C THR A 243 4.18 11.28 2.19
N GLY A 244 3.10 11.01 2.91
CA GLY A 244 3.08 10.95 4.37
C GLY A 244 3.51 9.60 4.94
N ASP A 245 3.40 9.49 6.27
CA ASP A 245 3.88 8.34 7.04
C ASP A 245 3.27 7.00 6.59
N ALA A 246 2.01 6.98 6.17
CA ALA A 246 1.35 5.77 5.69
C ALA A 246 2.04 5.19 4.45
N GLN A 247 2.33 6.04 3.47
CA GLN A 247 3.01 5.63 2.23
C GLN A 247 4.46 5.22 2.49
N LEU A 248 5.18 5.99 3.33
CA LEU A 248 6.55 5.67 3.74
C LEU A 248 6.62 4.33 4.48
N THR A 249 5.74 4.12 5.45
CA THR A 249 5.69 2.90 6.26
C THR A 249 5.34 1.68 5.37
N LEU A 250 4.43 1.86 4.41
CA LEU A 250 4.09 0.80 3.45
C LEU A 250 5.30 0.46 2.58
N ALA A 251 5.98 1.47 2.01
CA ALA A 251 7.17 1.28 1.20
C ALA A 251 8.34 0.63 1.98
N GLN A 252 8.38 0.80 3.29
CA GLN A 252 9.37 0.17 4.17
C GLN A 252 9.02 -1.29 4.54
N ASN A 253 7.75 -1.69 4.51
CA ASN A 253 7.29 -3.00 4.98
C ASN A 253 6.89 -3.96 3.86
N VAL A 254 6.69 -3.46 2.64
CA VAL A 254 6.38 -4.26 1.44
C VAL A 254 7.66 -4.50 0.64
N PRO A 255 7.96 -5.75 0.21
CA PRO A 255 9.16 -6.07 -0.57
C PRO A 255 9.04 -5.55 -2.02
N LEU A 256 9.00 -4.22 -2.17
CA LEU A 256 8.84 -3.56 -3.46
C LEU A 256 10.08 -3.74 -4.33
N LYS A 257 9.90 -4.26 -5.55
CA LYS A 257 10.94 -4.32 -6.59
C LYS A 257 11.01 -3.02 -7.39
N GLY A 258 10.00 -2.14 -7.27
CA GLY A 258 10.01 -0.83 -7.90
C GLY A 258 8.73 -0.05 -7.68
N ALA A 259 8.74 1.23 -8.06
CA ALA A 259 7.61 2.13 -7.96
C ALA A 259 7.36 2.89 -9.28
N VAL A 260 6.09 2.99 -9.68
CA VAL A 260 5.61 3.85 -10.76
C VAL A 260 4.95 5.07 -10.12
N ILE A 261 5.37 6.27 -10.54
CA ILE A 261 4.83 7.51 -10.00
C ILE A 261 3.85 8.13 -11.00
N ILE A 262 2.63 8.40 -10.53
CA ILE A 262 1.60 9.06 -11.33
C ILE A 262 1.57 10.55 -10.98
N SER A 263 1.68 11.38 -11.99
CA SER A 263 1.57 12.84 -11.90
C SER A 263 0.65 13.39 -12.98
N THR A 264 0.30 14.66 -12.87
CA THR A 264 -0.35 15.44 -13.92
C THR A 264 0.58 16.57 -14.34
N PRO A 265 0.37 17.25 -15.49
CA PRO A 265 1.25 18.31 -15.98
C PRO A 265 1.39 19.53 -15.06
N GLN A 266 0.44 19.72 -14.12
CA GLN A 266 0.38 20.87 -13.22
C GLN A 266 1.59 20.96 -12.28
N ASP A 267 2.16 22.13 -12.08
CA ASP A 267 3.35 22.39 -11.24
C ASP A 267 3.24 21.81 -9.82
N LEU A 268 2.09 21.97 -9.17
CA LEU A 268 1.86 21.41 -7.83
C LEU A 268 1.95 19.88 -7.81
N SER A 269 1.46 19.22 -8.87
CA SER A 269 1.56 17.77 -8.99
C SER A 269 3.00 17.31 -9.21
N LEU A 270 3.78 18.07 -9.97
CA LEU A 270 5.19 17.80 -10.21
C LEU A 270 6.04 17.96 -8.94
N ILE A 271 5.73 18.96 -8.11
CA ILE A 271 6.39 19.12 -6.79
C ILE A 271 6.14 17.89 -5.92
N ASP A 272 4.90 17.40 -5.90
CA ASP A 272 4.55 16.23 -5.11
C ASP A 272 5.12 14.93 -5.70
N ALA A 273 5.24 14.82 -7.01
CA ALA A 273 5.94 13.71 -7.67
C ALA A 273 7.43 13.64 -7.28
N ARG A 274 8.12 14.81 -7.18
CA ARG A 274 9.50 14.89 -6.66
C ARG A 274 9.62 14.38 -5.24
N ARG A 275 8.66 14.74 -4.36
CA ARG A 275 8.60 14.26 -2.97
C ARG A 275 8.42 12.76 -2.90
N GLY A 276 7.51 12.21 -3.71
CA GLY A 276 7.28 10.77 -3.85
C GLY A 276 8.55 10.04 -4.29
N LEU A 277 9.23 10.54 -5.32
CA LEU A 277 10.49 9.98 -5.79
C LEU A 277 11.58 10.02 -4.72
N ALA A 278 11.73 11.15 -4.02
CA ALA A 278 12.70 11.28 -2.93
C ALA A 278 12.39 10.30 -1.77
N MET A 279 11.12 10.06 -1.48
CA MET A 279 10.68 9.07 -0.49
C MET A 279 11.11 7.65 -0.90
N PHE A 280 10.82 7.21 -2.13
CA PHE A 280 11.21 5.88 -2.60
C PHE A 280 12.74 5.70 -2.63
N LYS A 281 13.49 6.71 -3.06
CA LYS A 281 14.96 6.72 -2.98
C LYS A 281 15.47 6.53 -1.55
N LYS A 282 14.83 7.20 -0.56
CA LYS A 282 15.21 7.10 0.86
C LYS A 282 15.03 5.70 1.43
N VAL A 283 14.07 4.92 0.91
CA VAL A 283 13.81 3.53 1.34
C VAL A 283 14.42 2.49 0.39
N ASN A 284 15.30 2.92 -0.51
CA ASN A 284 15.99 2.06 -1.48
C ASN A 284 15.05 1.28 -2.43
N VAL A 285 13.89 1.83 -2.75
CA VAL A 285 13.00 1.30 -3.77
C VAL A 285 13.28 1.99 -5.11
N PRO A 286 13.66 1.23 -6.16
CA PRO A 286 13.89 1.79 -7.48
C PRO A 286 12.62 2.46 -8.05
N VAL A 287 12.77 3.61 -8.70
CA VAL A 287 11.66 4.22 -9.44
C VAL A 287 11.71 3.75 -10.89
N LEU A 288 10.72 2.94 -11.27
CA LEU A 288 10.58 2.39 -12.63
C LEU A 288 10.23 3.47 -13.66
N GLY A 289 9.66 4.57 -13.20
CA GLY A 289 9.42 5.76 -14.01
C GLY A 289 8.19 6.55 -13.61
N ILE A 290 7.92 7.60 -14.40
CA ILE A 290 6.81 8.53 -14.21
C ILE A 290 5.82 8.40 -15.36
N VAL A 291 4.52 8.36 -15.04
CA VAL A 291 3.40 8.48 -15.98
C VAL A 291 2.78 9.85 -15.83
N GLU A 292 2.62 10.58 -16.92
CA GLU A 292 1.85 11.82 -16.96
C GLU A 292 0.39 11.51 -17.31
N ASN A 293 -0.47 11.51 -16.31
CA ASN A 293 -1.90 11.34 -16.49
C ASN A 293 -2.58 12.70 -16.73
N MET A 294 -3.71 12.71 -17.44
CA MET A 294 -4.40 13.93 -17.86
C MET A 294 -3.47 14.88 -18.62
N SER A 295 -2.54 14.31 -19.41
CA SER A 295 -1.49 15.03 -20.09
C SER A 295 -2.04 16.03 -21.10
N TYR A 296 -3.06 15.66 -21.82
CA TYR A 296 -3.76 16.51 -22.78
C TYR A 296 -5.23 16.10 -22.87
N PHE A 297 -6.07 17.04 -23.24
CA PHE A 297 -7.47 16.79 -23.58
C PHE A 297 -7.58 16.57 -25.09
N GLN A 298 -8.34 15.56 -25.49
CA GLN A 298 -8.72 15.33 -26.88
C GLN A 298 -10.23 15.55 -27.02
N CYS A 299 -10.63 16.50 -27.88
CA CYS A 299 -12.02 16.81 -28.10
C CYS A 299 -12.75 15.60 -28.73
N PRO A 300 -13.82 15.07 -28.11
CA PRO A 300 -14.53 13.90 -28.65
C PRO A 300 -15.27 14.19 -29.97
N HIS A 301 -15.49 15.47 -30.32
CA HIS A 301 -16.21 15.85 -31.53
C HIS A 301 -15.29 16.07 -32.73
N CYS A 302 -14.15 16.72 -32.54
CA CYS A 302 -13.27 17.10 -33.66
C CYS A 302 -11.86 16.51 -33.56
N GLY A 303 -11.55 15.77 -32.49
CA GLY A 303 -10.22 15.20 -32.26
C GLY A 303 -9.12 16.20 -31.92
N THR A 304 -9.44 17.51 -31.86
CA THR A 304 -8.44 18.54 -31.56
C THR A 304 -7.86 18.33 -30.17
N ARG A 305 -6.52 18.33 -30.08
CA ARG A 305 -5.77 18.27 -28.81
C ARG A 305 -5.72 19.66 -28.19
N SER A 306 -5.90 19.72 -26.87
CA SER A 306 -5.74 20.92 -26.05
C SER A 306 -4.99 20.56 -24.76
N ASP A 307 -3.97 21.33 -24.43
CA ASP A 307 -3.12 21.11 -23.26
C ASP A 307 -3.65 21.92 -22.07
N ILE A 308 -4.82 21.50 -21.54
CA ILE A 308 -5.60 22.23 -20.52
C ILE A 308 -4.80 22.50 -19.25
N PHE A 309 -3.97 21.56 -18.84
CA PHE A 309 -3.16 21.64 -17.63
C PHE A 309 -1.67 21.91 -17.90
N GLY A 310 -1.31 22.36 -19.12
CA GLY A 310 0.05 22.39 -19.62
C GLY A 310 0.42 21.04 -20.25
N HIS A 311 1.64 20.92 -20.76
CA HIS A 311 2.10 19.73 -21.45
C HIS A 311 3.57 19.39 -21.14
N GLY A 312 3.85 18.09 -21.00
CA GLY A 312 5.21 17.58 -20.92
C GLY A 312 5.92 17.88 -19.59
N GLY A 313 5.23 18.43 -18.59
CA GLY A 313 5.81 18.74 -17.29
C GLY A 313 6.43 17.52 -16.60
N ALA A 314 5.72 16.40 -16.60
CA ALA A 314 6.24 15.17 -15.98
C ALA A 314 7.35 14.51 -16.81
N ARG A 315 7.34 14.66 -18.13
CA ARG A 315 8.44 14.24 -18.99
C ARG A 315 9.73 15.02 -18.67
N HIS A 316 9.64 16.35 -18.65
CA HIS A 316 10.78 17.21 -18.31
C HIS A 316 11.29 16.92 -16.89
N GLU A 317 10.38 16.68 -15.95
CA GLU A 317 10.76 16.35 -14.58
C GLU A 317 11.44 14.97 -14.50
N ALA A 318 10.98 13.97 -15.25
CA ALA A 318 11.62 12.67 -15.35
C ALA A 318 13.06 12.77 -15.86
N GLU A 319 13.28 13.54 -16.94
CA GLU A 319 14.62 13.82 -17.50
C GLU A 319 15.52 14.48 -16.46
N LYS A 320 15.02 15.51 -15.77
CA LYS A 320 15.77 16.24 -14.74
C LYS A 320 16.16 15.38 -13.54
N LEU A 321 15.30 14.43 -13.17
CA LEU A 321 15.51 13.52 -12.03
C LEU A 321 16.26 12.25 -12.40
N GLY A 322 16.55 12.04 -13.70
CA GLY A 322 17.24 10.86 -14.21
C GLY A 322 16.44 9.58 -14.04
N VAL A 323 15.10 9.65 -14.20
CA VAL A 323 14.21 8.49 -14.15
C VAL A 323 13.46 8.31 -15.47
N PRO A 324 13.05 7.07 -15.83
CA PRO A 324 12.32 6.84 -17.08
C PRO A 324 10.99 7.61 -17.15
N PHE A 325 10.66 8.12 -18.34
CA PHE A 325 9.32 8.58 -18.66
C PHE A 325 8.53 7.47 -19.34
N LEU A 326 7.50 6.97 -18.66
CA LEU A 326 6.75 5.79 -19.09
C LEU A 326 5.73 6.11 -20.18
N GLY A 327 5.06 7.27 -20.08
CA GLY A 327 4.09 7.68 -21.10
C GLY A 327 3.14 8.76 -20.66
N GLU A 328 2.29 9.16 -21.59
CA GLU A 328 1.23 10.16 -21.44
C GLU A 328 -0.13 9.45 -21.55
N VAL A 329 -1.03 9.74 -20.60
CA VAL A 329 -2.43 9.29 -20.65
C VAL A 329 -3.30 10.52 -20.84
N PRO A 330 -4.19 10.55 -21.86
CA PRO A 330 -5.04 11.71 -22.11
C PRO A 330 -6.13 11.88 -21.04
N LEU A 331 -6.57 13.10 -20.84
CA LEU A 331 -7.85 13.39 -20.23
C LEU A 331 -8.94 13.12 -21.28
N HIS A 332 -9.59 11.97 -21.19
CA HIS A 332 -10.60 11.57 -22.16
C HIS A 332 -11.84 11.00 -21.48
N ILE A 333 -13.02 11.32 -22.05
CA ILE A 333 -14.30 10.93 -21.46
C ILE A 333 -14.48 9.41 -21.40
N ALA A 334 -13.96 8.66 -22.40
CA ALA A 334 -14.03 7.20 -22.42
C ALA A 334 -13.33 6.58 -21.20
N ILE A 335 -12.14 7.07 -20.83
CA ILE A 335 -11.39 6.57 -19.66
C ILE A 335 -12.20 6.79 -18.39
N ARG A 336 -12.82 7.97 -18.23
CA ARG A 336 -13.66 8.27 -17.07
C ARG A 336 -14.90 7.39 -17.03
N THR A 337 -15.66 7.35 -18.14
CA THR A 337 -16.91 6.59 -18.22
C THR A 337 -16.67 5.10 -17.99
N ALA A 338 -15.62 4.53 -18.57
CA ALA A 338 -15.20 3.15 -18.37
C ALA A 338 -14.88 2.87 -16.90
N SER A 339 -14.13 3.78 -16.25
CA SER A 339 -13.81 3.68 -14.81
C SER A 339 -15.05 3.75 -13.92
N ASP A 340 -15.97 4.68 -14.21
CA ASP A 340 -17.20 4.86 -13.43
C ASP A 340 -18.18 3.68 -13.60
N SER A 341 -18.15 2.99 -14.75
CA SER A 341 -18.99 1.81 -15.04
C SER A 341 -18.43 0.50 -14.47
N GLY A 342 -17.23 0.50 -13.89
CA GLY A 342 -16.57 -0.72 -13.42
C GLY A 342 -16.08 -1.64 -14.56
N ASN A 343 -15.87 -1.07 -15.75
CA ASN A 343 -15.34 -1.77 -16.91
C ASN A 343 -14.20 -0.95 -17.51
N PRO A 344 -12.95 -1.12 -17.03
CA PRO A 344 -11.80 -0.28 -17.36
C PRO A 344 -11.51 -0.24 -18.85
N VAL A 345 -10.92 0.87 -19.34
CA VAL A 345 -10.80 1.15 -20.78
C VAL A 345 -9.96 0.10 -21.53
N VAL A 346 -8.99 -0.53 -20.88
CA VAL A 346 -8.21 -1.63 -21.50
C VAL A 346 -9.10 -2.84 -21.79
N GLU A 347 -10.14 -3.06 -21.00
CA GLU A 347 -11.09 -4.16 -21.16
C GLU A 347 -12.28 -3.79 -22.06
N SER A 348 -12.83 -2.59 -21.89
CA SER A 348 -14.01 -2.14 -22.66
C SER A 348 -13.69 -1.81 -24.13
N GLU A 349 -12.46 -1.35 -24.40
CA GLU A 349 -11.99 -0.98 -25.73
C GLU A 349 -10.58 -1.56 -25.98
N PRO A 350 -10.42 -2.91 -26.05
CA PRO A 350 -9.09 -3.54 -26.09
C PRO A 350 -8.26 -3.13 -27.32
N ASP A 351 -8.90 -2.88 -28.45
CA ASP A 351 -8.23 -2.42 -29.68
C ASP A 351 -8.17 -0.88 -29.79
N GLY A 352 -8.66 -0.19 -28.76
CA GLY A 352 -8.72 1.26 -28.74
C GLY A 352 -7.37 1.92 -28.45
N PRO A 353 -7.24 3.22 -28.79
CA PRO A 353 -5.99 3.96 -28.59
C PRO A 353 -5.60 4.07 -27.10
N HIS A 354 -6.57 4.12 -26.19
CA HIS A 354 -6.30 4.23 -24.76
C HIS A 354 -5.75 2.92 -24.20
N ALA A 355 -6.26 1.77 -24.63
CA ALA A 355 -5.71 0.46 -24.28
C ALA A 355 -4.27 0.31 -24.79
N ALA A 356 -4.00 0.75 -26.02
CA ALA A 356 -2.65 0.75 -26.58
C ALA A 356 -1.66 1.59 -25.74
N ILE A 357 -2.09 2.74 -25.21
CA ILE A 357 -1.28 3.58 -24.32
C ILE A 357 -0.91 2.80 -23.04
N TYR A 358 -1.87 2.17 -22.36
CA TYR A 358 -1.60 1.43 -21.14
C TYR A 358 -0.73 0.18 -21.39
N ARG A 359 -0.91 -0.52 -22.51
CA ARG A 359 -0.02 -1.60 -22.94
C ARG A 359 1.41 -1.12 -23.19
N ALA A 360 1.58 0.04 -23.83
CA ALA A 360 2.90 0.63 -24.05
C ALA A 360 3.58 1.02 -22.73
N ILE A 361 2.83 1.60 -21.79
CA ILE A 361 3.32 1.89 -20.43
C ILE A 361 3.69 0.58 -19.71
N GLY A 362 2.84 -0.45 -19.78
CA GLY A 362 3.12 -1.78 -19.22
C GLY A 362 4.39 -2.40 -19.79
N GLY A 363 4.63 -2.27 -21.10
CA GLY A 363 5.84 -2.74 -21.78
C GLY A 363 7.10 -2.11 -21.18
N LYS A 364 7.11 -0.77 -21.05
CA LYS A 364 8.23 -0.06 -20.42
C LYS A 364 8.41 -0.42 -18.95
N VAL A 365 7.32 -0.58 -18.18
CA VAL A 365 7.41 -1.03 -16.77
C VAL A 365 8.05 -2.41 -16.71
N ARG A 366 7.65 -3.35 -17.57
CA ARG A 366 8.24 -4.69 -17.66
C ARG A 366 9.75 -4.64 -17.96
N GLU A 367 10.17 -3.82 -18.91
CA GLU A 367 11.59 -3.64 -19.27
C GLU A 367 12.38 -3.10 -18.08
N GLN A 368 11.92 -2.05 -17.40
CA GLN A 368 12.56 -1.49 -16.23
C GLN A 368 12.62 -2.50 -15.07
N LEU A 369 11.57 -3.27 -14.86
CA LEU A 369 11.51 -4.28 -13.81
C LEU A 369 12.50 -5.42 -14.06
N GLN A 370 12.64 -5.87 -15.31
CA GLN A 370 13.65 -6.88 -15.69
C GLN A 370 15.07 -6.35 -15.43
N GLY A 371 15.35 -5.08 -15.73
CA GLY A 371 16.62 -4.45 -15.43
C GLY A 371 16.93 -4.42 -13.93
N VAL A 372 15.95 -4.15 -13.08
CA VAL A 372 16.09 -4.16 -11.62
C VAL A 372 16.34 -5.56 -11.08
N ILE A 373 15.61 -6.57 -11.59
CA ILE A 373 15.77 -7.97 -11.17
C ILE A 373 17.15 -8.50 -11.59
N ALA A 374 17.63 -8.14 -12.78
CA ALA A 374 18.94 -8.55 -13.26
C ALA A 374 20.12 -7.88 -12.53
N ALA A 375 19.89 -6.72 -11.92
CA ALA A 375 20.90 -5.95 -11.18
C ALA A 375 20.97 -6.28 -9.68
N ALA A 376 20.02 -7.04 -9.13
CA ALA A 376 19.90 -7.44 -7.72
C ALA A 376 20.49 -8.81 -7.46
#